data_ce6d88066c1296cc71a35653fce8b206
#
_entry.id   ce6d88066c1296cc71a35653fce8b206
#
_cell.length_a   1.000
_cell.length_b   1.000
_cell.length_c   1.000
_cell.angle_alpha   90.00
_cell.angle_beta   90.00
_cell.angle_gamma   90.00
#
_symmetry.space_group_name_H-M   'P 1'
#
loop_
_entity.id
_entity.type
_entity.pdbx_description
1 polymer ?
#
loop_
_entity_poly.entity_id
_entity_poly.type
_entity_poly.pdbx_seq_one_letter_code
_entity_poly.pdbx_strand_id
1 'polypeptide(L)'
;MLRVGNLTVDVQGSRVLRGISFEVKAGELVYLVGRNGAGKTTSLRTIMGFRKPAAGSIITFESVNLIGLRPYRIARLGIGFAPEESEVFGELTVAENIALPTWTHPQTREAEARIERVYRVFPQLERYRARGGHALSGGERKMVSIARALALGPKLLLLDEPTEGLSPVIVPAIIQGLANIRTFGHAVFIAESNIHHVPDFADRLYVIERGEIVFAGAPELAARDPAVARIVGGTAPGGSGAAIEAPPAV
;
A
#
# COMPACT_ATOMS: atom_id res chain seq x y z
N MET A 1 -4.89 8.89 -14.33
CA MET A 1 -5.58 7.72 -13.76
C MET A 1 -6.22 8.05 -12.40
N LEU A 2 -5.51 8.06 -11.26
CA LEU A 2 -6.04 8.55 -9.97
C LEU A 2 -5.55 9.97 -9.72
N ARG A 3 -6.46 10.87 -9.34
CA ARG A 3 -6.13 12.22 -8.87
C ARG A 3 -6.85 12.48 -7.55
N VAL A 4 -6.09 12.90 -6.57
CA VAL A 4 -6.57 13.33 -5.25
C VAL A 4 -6.18 14.79 -5.07
N GLY A 5 -7.13 15.64 -4.71
CA GLY A 5 -6.91 17.07 -4.51
C GLY A 5 -7.59 17.56 -3.24
N ASN A 6 -6.86 18.34 -2.46
CA ASN A 6 -7.34 18.95 -1.22
C ASN A 6 -8.08 17.96 -0.30
N LEU A 7 -7.59 16.72 -0.23
CA LEU A 7 -8.26 15.67 0.55
C LEU A 7 -8.14 15.95 2.03
N THR A 8 -9.27 16.27 2.63
CA THR A 8 -9.43 16.56 4.06
C THR A 8 -10.36 15.53 4.68
N VAL A 9 -9.94 14.92 5.79
CA VAL A 9 -10.71 13.85 6.46
C VAL A 9 -10.65 14.04 7.97
N ASP A 10 -11.83 14.05 8.58
CA ASP A 10 -11.98 14.04 10.03
C ASP A 10 -12.39 12.63 10.50
N VAL A 11 -11.75 12.13 11.57
CA VAL A 11 -12.02 10.85 12.19
C VAL A 11 -12.27 11.08 13.67
N GLN A 12 -13.46 10.72 14.15
CA GLN A 12 -13.85 10.90 15.56
C GLN A 12 -13.59 12.34 16.09
N GLY A 13 -13.88 13.34 15.25
CA GLY A 13 -13.68 14.74 15.60
C GLY A 13 -12.26 15.28 15.45
N SER A 14 -11.28 14.43 15.13
CA SER A 14 -9.89 14.85 14.89
C SER A 14 -9.61 14.92 13.41
N ARG A 15 -8.96 16.00 12.95
CA ARG A 15 -8.54 16.16 11.56
C ARG A 15 -7.28 15.32 11.30
N VAL A 16 -7.47 14.22 10.56
CA VAL A 16 -6.40 13.26 10.21
C VAL A 16 -5.72 13.65 8.91
N LEU A 17 -6.47 14.08 7.88
CA LEU A 17 -5.89 14.58 6.62
C LEU A 17 -6.22 16.07 6.46
N ARG A 18 -5.23 16.84 6.01
CA ARG A 18 -5.22 18.31 6.02
C ARG A 18 -5.00 18.88 4.62
N GLY A 19 -5.85 18.48 3.65
CA GLY A 19 -5.79 19.01 2.30
C GLY A 19 -4.70 18.38 1.44
N ILE A 20 -4.41 17.10 1.61
CA ILE A 20 -3.38 16.41 0.82
C ILE A 20 -3.77 16.33 -0.66
N SER A 21 -2.76 16.42 -1.53
CA SER A 21 -2.93 16.30 -2.97
C SER A 21 -1.84 15.42 -3.56
N PHE A 22 -2.23 14.47 -4.41
CA PHE A 22 -1.32 13.57 -5.10
C PHE A 22 -1.99 12.95 -6.33
N GLU A 23 -1.18 12.34 -7.18
CA GLU A 23 -1.66 11.63 -8.37
C GLU A 23 -0.93 10.31 -8.57
N VAL A 24 -1.59 9.38 -9.25
CA VAL A 24 -1.00 8.14 -9.75
C VAL A 24 -1.36 8.01 -11.22
N LYS A 25 -0.37 7.91 -12.10
CA LYS A 25 -0.56 7.71 -13.53
C LYS A 25 -0.72 6.22 -13.86
N ALA A 26 -1.12 5.93 -15.08
CA ALA A 26 -1.22 4.55 -15.55
C ALA A 26 0.17 3.89 -15.55
N GLY A 27 0.26 2.68 -14.99
CA GLY A 27 1.50 1.91 -14.91
C GLY A 27 2.54 2.42 -13.91
N GLU A 28 2.29 3.53 -13.19
CA GLU A 28 3.20 4.02 -12.15
C GLU A 28 3.14 3.16 -10.88
N LEU A 29 4.30 2.96 -10.27
CA LEU A 29 4.47 2.46 -8.90
C LEU A 29 4.77 3.65 -7.99
N VAL A 30 3.80 4.03 -7.17
CA VAL A 30 3.85 5.24 -6.32
C VAL A 30 3.76 4.84 -4.85
N TYR A 31 4.60 5.43 -4.03
CA TYR A 31 4.60 5.23 -2.59
C TYR A 31 4.11 6.47 -1.83
N LEU A 32 3.35 6.23 -0.76
CA LEU A 32 3.00 7.20 0.27
C LEU A 32 3.66 6.75 1.57
N VAL A 33 4.78 7.36 1.93
CA VAL A 33 5.56 6.99 3.11
C VAL A 33 5.32 7.97 4.25
N GLY A 34 5.23 7.44 5.47
CA GLY A 34 5.08 8.27 6.69
C GLY A 34 4.93 7.40 7.93
N ARG A 35 5.16 7.99 9.08
CA ARG A 35 5.03 7.28 10.38
C ARG A 35 3.62 6.74 10.60
N ASN A 36 3.50 5.78 11.52
CA ASN A 36 2.20 5.29 11.95
C ASN A 36 1.36 6.46 12.51
N GLY A 37 0.08 6.54 12.12
CA GLY A 37 -0.79 7.66 12.44
C GLY A 37 -0.66 8.90 11.54
N ALA A 38 0.24 8.94 10.56
CA ALA A 38 0.38 10.08 9.65
C ALA A 38 -0.80 10.29 8.69
N GLY A 39 -1.68 9.28 8.51
CA GLY A 39 -2.86 9.37 7.65
C GLY A 39 -2.85 8.47 6.41
N LYS A 40 -1.86 7.59 6.25
CA LYS A 40 -1.69 6.70 5.08
C LYS A 40 -2.91 5.80 4.85
N THR A 41 -3.24 4.95 5.81
CA THR A 41 -4.43 4.07 5.79
C THR A 41 -5.72 4.86 5.61
N THR A 42 -5.82 6.03 6.25
CA THR A 42 -6.98 6.92 6.09
C THR A 42 -7.13 7.39 4.65
N SER A 43 -6.03 7.70 3.97
CA SER A 43 -6.02 8.10 2.55
C SER A 43 -6.56 6.97 1.66
N LEU A 44 -6.02 5.75 1.80
CA LEU A 44 -6.45 4.58 1.02
C LEU A 44 -7.92 4.23 1.30
N ARG A 45 -8.31 4.17 2.56
CA ARG A 45 -9.70 3.87 2.97
C ARG A 45 -10.69 4.94 2.47
N THR A 46 -10.27 6.20 2.35
CA THR A 46 -11.11 7.27 1.80
C THR A 46 -11.26 7.14 0.29
N ILE A 47 -10.19 6.82 -0.43
CA ILE A 47 -10.25 6.53 -1.88
C ILE A 47 -11.20 5.37 -2.14
N MET A 48 -11.17 4.32 -1.32
CA MET A 48 -12.06 3.16 -1.43
C MET A 48 -13.51 3.41 -0.95
N GLY A 49 -13.83 4.63 -0.49
CA GLY A 49 -15.19 4.97 -0.05
C GLY A 49 -15.58 4.44 1.33
N PHE A 50 -14.63 3.91 2.12
CA PHE A 50 -14.88 3.51 3.51
C PHE A 50 -14.98 4.70 4.47
N ARG A 51 -14.47 5.87 4.06
CA ARG A 51 -14.54 7.12 4.81
C ARG A 51 -15.03 8.25 3.92
N LYS A 52 -15.82 9.16 4.51
CA LYS A 52 -16.32 10.35 3.81
C LYS A 52 -15.32 11.49 3.96
N PRO A 53 -14.84 12.09 2.86
CA PRO A 53 -14.01 13.29 2.93
C PRO A 53 -14.84 14.53 3.25
N ALA A 54 -14.18 15.59 3.73
CA ALA A 54 -14.77 16.91 3.91
C ALA A 54 -15.13 17.55 2.55
N ALA A 55 -16.01 18.53 2.58
CA ALA A 55 -16.39 19.30 1.41
C ALA A 55 -15.16 20.00 0.79
N GLY A 56 -15.13 20.10 -0.53
CA GLY A 56 -14.00 20.67 -1.27
C GLY A 56 -12.88 19.68 -1.59
N SER A 57 -12.95 18.45 -1.09
CA SER A 57 -12.05 17.37 -1.49
C SER A 57 -12.36 16.88 -2.90
N ILE A 58 -11.33 16.43 -3.63
CA ILE A 58 -11.44 15.86 -4.97
C ILE A 58 -10.82 14.47 -4.96
N ILE A 59 -11.55 13.47 -5.44
CA ILE A 59 -11.04 12.11 -5.68
C ILE A 59 -11.62 11.64 -7.00
N THR A 60 -10.78 11.56 -8.04
CA THR A 60 -11.21 11.11 -9.36
C THR A 60 -10.34 9.96 -9.85
N PHE A 61 -10.98 8.97 -10.46
CA PHE A 61 -10.33 7.85 -11.13
C PHE A 61 -10.86 7.76 -12.57
N GLU A 62 -9.97 7.88 -13.56
CA GLU A 62 -10.34 7.91 -14.99
C GLU A 62 -11.53 8.84 -15.29
N SER A 63 -11.49 10.05 -14.75
CA SER A 63 -12.56 11.07 -14.87
C SER A 63 -13.84 10.78 -14.08
N VAL A 64 -13.96 9.65 -13.39
CA VAL A 64 -15.09 9.33 -12.52
C VAL A 64 -14.83 9.90 -11.12
N ASN A 65 -15.77 10.68 -10.59
CA ASN A 65 -15.71 11.13 -9.19
C ASN A 65 -16.04 9.95 -8.26
N LEU A 66 -15.13 9.63 -7.35
CA LEU A 66 -15.30 8.52 -6.40
C LEU A 66 -16.06 8.90 -5.13
N ILE A 67 -16.18 10.21 -4.83
CA ILE A 67 -16.79 10.69 -3.58
C ILE A 67 -18.28 10.28 -3.54
N GLY A 68 -18.66 9.60 -2.46
CA GLY A 68 -20.02 9.11 -2.26
C GLY A 68 -20.33 7.76 -2.93
N LEU A 69 -19.40 7.21 -3.71
CA LEU A 69 -19.56 5.85 -4.21
C LEU A 69 -19.32 4.83 -3.10
N ARG A 70 -20.06 3.72 -3.14
CA ARG A 70 -19.85 2.58 -2.24
C ARG A 70 -18.61 1.78 -2.66
N PRO A 71 -17.87 1.14 -1.72
CA PRO A 71 -16.63 0.41 -2.03
C PRO A 71 -16.75 -0.59 -3.19
N TYR A 72 -17.83 -1.36 -3.24
CA TYR A 72 -18.02 -2.33 -4.33
C TYR A 72 -18.17 -1.68 -5.72
N ARG A 73 -18.70 -0.44 -5.80
CA ARG A 73 -18.77 0.32 -7.05
C ARG A 73 -17.38 0.81 -7.48
N ILE A 74 -16.58 1.26 -6.51
CA ILE A 74 -15.19 1.67 -6.74
C ILE A 74 -14.36 0.49 -7.23
N ALA A 75 -14.50 -0.70 -6.60
CA ALA A 75 -13.84 -1.92 -7.05
C ALA A 75 -14.21 -2.27 -8.51
N ARG A 76 -15.49 -2.12 -8.90
CA ARG A 76 -15.96 -2.36 -10.28
C ARG A 76 -15.39 -1.39 -11.32
N LEU A 77 -14.91 -0.20 -10.91
CA LEU A 77 -14.21 0.72 -11.80
C LEU A 77 -12.78 0.24 -12.12
N GLY A 78 -12.29 -0.79 -11.43
CA GLY A 78 -10.96 -1.36 -11.61
C GLY A 78 -9.95 -0.89 -10.55
N ILE A 79 -10.39 -0.62 -9.32
CA ILE A 79 -9.51 -0.37 -8.18
C ILE A 79 -9.53 -1.58 -7.26
N GLY A 80 -8.39 -2.28 -7.14
CA GLY A 80 -8.16 -3.35 -6.16
C GLY A 80 -7.61 -2.78 -4.86
N PHE A 81 -7.94 -3.40 -3.73
CA PHE A 81 -7.43 -2.98 -2.42
C PHE A 81 -7.00 -4.19 -1.58
N ALA A 82 -5.78 -4.14 -1.08
CA ALA A 82 -5.27 -5.08 -0.08
C ALA A 82 -5.00 -4.29 1.22
N PRO A 83 -5.80 -4.53 2.28
CA PRO A 83 -5.64 -3.84 3.56
C PRO A 83 -4.45 -4.37 4.36
N GLU A 84 -4.05 -3.60 5.37
CA GLU A 84 -2.97 -3.93 6.29
C GLU A 84 -3.21 -5.29 6.99
N GLU A 85 -4.42 -5.53 7.48
CA GLU A 85 -4.79 -6.73 8.23
C GLU A 85 -4.88 -8.00 7.36
N SER A 86 -4.65 -7.89 6.05
CA SER A 86 -4.72 -8.96 5.05
C SER A 86 -6.12 -9.56 4.83
N GLU A 87 -6.97 -9.64 5.84
CA GLU A 87 -8.38 -10.12 5.81
C GLU A 87 -8.58 -11.40 4.98
N VAL A 88 -7.67 -12.39 5.12
CA VAL A 88 -7.77 -13.69 4.44
C VAL A 88 -8.89 -14.51 5.09
N PHE A 89 -9.74 -15.13 4.28
CA PHE A 89 -10.77 -16.05 4.76
C PHE A 89 -10.13 -17.35 5.23
N GLY A 90 -10.12 -17.58 6.54
CA GLY A 90 -9.44 -18.72 7.16
C GLY A 90 -9.96 -20.07 6.72
N GLU A 91 -11.29 -20.18 6.54
CA GLU A 91 -11.98 -21.41 6.14
C GLU A 91 -11.80 -21.76 4.66
N LEU A 92 -11.42 -20.79 3.83
CA LEU A 92 -11.15 -21.00 2.42
C LEU A 92 -9.69 -21.38 2.20
N THR A 93 -9.44 -22.21 1.20
CA THR A 93 -8.10 -22.48 0.70
C THR A 93 -7.49 -21.23 0.07
N VAL A 94 -6.18 -21.23 -0.16
CA VAL A 94 -5.48 -20.15 -0.90
C VAL A 94 -6.09 -19.99 -2.29
N ALA A 95 -6.35 -21.09 -3.00
CA ALA A 95 -6.95 -21.05 -4.33
C ALA A 95 -8.34 -20.40 -4.32
N GLU A 96 -9.18 -20.74 -3.35
CA GLU A 96 -10.53 -20.17 -3.20
C GLU A 96 -10.48 -18.70 -2.80
N ASN A 97 -9.58 -18.31 -1.87
CA ASN A 97 -9.35 -16.89 -1.54
C ASN A 97 -9.00 -16.06 -2.77
N ILE A 98 -8.09 -16.57 -3.63
CA ILE A 98 -7.67 -15.89 -4.85
C ILE A 98 -8.80 -15.85 -5.88
N ALA A 99 -9.59 -16.93 -6.01
CA ALA A 99 -10.69 -17.02 -6.97
C ALA A 99 -11.91 -16.19 -6.57
N LEU A 100 -12.13 -15.92 -5.28
CA LEU A 100 -13.33 -15.26 -4.74
C LEU A 100 -13.75 -13.98 -5.50
N PRO A 101 -12.85 -13.04 -5.82
CA PRO A 101 -13.22 -11.84 -6.56
C PRO A 101 -13.74 -12.11 -7.97
N THR A 102 -13.35 -13.21 -8.59
CA THR A 102 -13.77 -13.56 -9.95
C THR A 102 -15.23 -14.01 -10.01
N TRP A 103 -15.80 -14.46 -8.89
CA TRP A 103 -17.20 -14.90 -8.82
C TRP A 103 -18.19 -13.74 -8.99
N THR A 104 -17.76 -12.52 -8.70
CA THR A 104 -18.57 -11.31 -8.90
C THR A 104 -18.53 -10.75 -10.32
N HIS A 105 -17.67 -11.32 -11.18
CA HIS A 105 -17.48 -10.92 -12.57
C HIS A 105 -17.49 -12.18 -13.47
N PRO A 106 -18.62 -12.55 -14.07
CA PRO A 106 -18.85 -13.87 -14.69
C PRO A 106 -18.16 -14.10 -16.04
N GLN A 107 -17.12 -13.34 -16.41
CA GLN A 107 -16.36 -13.60 -17.63
C GLN A 107 -15.31 -14.68 -17.38
N THR A 108 -15.70 -15.95 -17.53
CA THR A 108 -14.93 -17.14 -17.16
C THR A 108 -13.54 -17.21 -17.79
N ARG A 109 -13.39 -16.94 -19.10
CA ARG A 109 -12.08 -16.98 -19.77
C ARG A 109 -11.10 -15.94 -19.24
N GLU A 110 -11.56 -14.73 -18.95
CA GLU A 110 -10.71 -13.69 -18.36
C GLU A 110 -10.41 -13.97 -16.88
N ALA A 111 -11.31 -14.66 -16.17
CA ALA A 111 -11.11 -15.02 -14.77
C ALA A 111 -9.93 -15.99 -14.60
N GLU A 112 -9.88 -17.04 -15.42
CA GLU A 112 -8.77 -18.01 -15.41
C GLU A 112 -7.44 -17.34 -15.73
N ALA A 113 -7.39 -16.51 -16.77
CA ALA A 113 -6.19 -15.78 -17.15
C ALA A 113 -5.71 -14.81 -16.03
N ARG A 114 -6.64 -14.20 -15.27
CA ARG A 114 -6.30 -13.36 -14.10
C ARG A 114 -5.71 -14.19 -12.98
N ILE A 115 -6.30 -15.34 -12.65
CA ILE A 115 -5.78 -16.25 -11.63
C ILE A 115 -4.39 -16.77 -12.03
N GLU A 116 -4.18 -17.16 -13.28
CA GLU A 116 -2.88 -17.57 -13.80
C GLU A 116 -1.82 -16.46 -13.64
N ARG A 117 -2.19 -15.21 -13.95
CA ARG A 117 -1.32 -14.05 -13.75
C ARG A 117 -0.93 -13.86 -12.29
N VAL A 118 -1.87 -14.05 -11.35
CA VAL A 118 -1.59 -14.00 -9.91
C VAL A 118 -0.48 -14.98 -9.52
N TYR A 119 -0.54 -16.23 -10.00
CA TYR A 119 0.52 -17.21 -9.72
C TYR A 119 1.84 -16.90 -10.42
N ARG A 120 1.83 -16.16 -11.54
CA ARG A 120 3.08 -15.63 -12.13
C ARG A 120 3.67 -14.51 -11.29
N VAL A 121 2.82 -13.70 -10.63
CA VAL A 121 3.28 -12.63 -9.71
C VAL A 121 3.87 -13.23 -8.44
N PHE A 122 3.20 -14.22 -7.85
CA PHE A 122 3.61 -14.90 -6.62
C PHE A 122 3.72 -16.42 -6.82
N PRO A 123 4.78 -16.93 -7.48
CA PRO A 123 4.92 -18.36 -7.79
C PRO A 123 4.90 -19.26 -6.56
N GLN A 124 5.35 -18.76 -5.41
CA GLN A 124 5.34 -19.50 -4.15
C GLN A 124 3.94 -19.87 -3.67
N LEU A 125 2.90 -19.11 -4.04
CA LEU A 125 1.50 -19.42 -3.67
C LEU A 125 1.01 -20.71 -4.33
N GLU A 126 1.63 -21.14 -5.44
CA GLU A 126 1.29 -22.40 -6.11
C GLU A 126 1.44 -23.60 -5.17
N ARG A 127 2.48 -23.58 -4.33
CA ARG A 127 2.75 -24.65 -3.35
C ARG A 127 1.71 -24.74 -2.24
N TYR A 128 0.95 -23.66 -2.04
CA TYR A 128 0.00 -23.50 -0.94
C TYR A 128 -1.45 -23.54 -1.39
N ARG A 129 -1.74 -23.82 -2.68
CA ARG A 129 -3.10 -23.71 -3.27
C ARG A 129 -4.18 -24.37 -2.43
N ALA A 130 -3.92 -25.60 -1.94
CA ALA A 130 -4.85 -26.39 -1.16
C ALA A 130 -4.82 -26.09 0.36
N ARG A 131 -3.90 -25.22 0.83
CA ARG A 131 -3.78 -24.91 2.25
C ARG A 131 -4.88 -23.93 2.66
N GLY A 132 -5.55 -24.17 3.81
CA GLY A 132 -6.53 -23.26 4.40
C GLY A 132 -5.90 -21.95 4.86
N GLY A 133 -6.65 -20.85 4.77
CA GLY A 133 -6.18 -19.52 5.12
C GLY A 133 -5.71 -19.38 6.57
N HIS A 134 -6.33 -20.12 7.51
CA HIS A 134 -5.94 -20.11 8.92
C HIS A 134 -4.55 -20.75 9.17
N ALA A 135 -4.07 -21.62 8.27
CA ALA A 135 -2.78 -22.30 8.39
C ALA A 135 -1.62 -21.50 7.76
N LEU A 136 -1.86 -20.28 7.29
CA LEU A 136 -0.86 -19.43 6.66
C LEU A 136 -0.10 -18.59 7.70
N SER A 137 1.20 -18.40 7.45
CA SER A 137 2.01 -17.39 8.15
C SER A 137 1.55 -15.97 7.82
N GLY A 138 2.00 -14.96 8.59
CA GLY A 138 1.69 -13.55 8.31
C GLY A 138 2.09 -13.12 6.90
N GLY A 139 3.28 -13.49 6.45
CA GLY A 139 3.75 -13.17 5.10
C GLY A 139 2.98 -13.89 3.99
N GLU A 140 2.62 -15.17 4.19
CA GLU A 140 1.77 -15.90 3.25
C GLU A 140 0.37 -15.26 3.17
N ARG A 141 -0.23 -14.86 4.30
CA ARG A 141 -1.50 -14.11 4.32
C ARG A 141 -1.39 -12.80 3.57
N LYS A 142 -0.30 -12.04 3.74
CA LYS A 142 -0.09 -10.79 3.02
C LYS A 142 -0.03 -11.01 1.51
N MET A 143 0.72 -12.02 1.05
CA MET A 143 0.77 -12.39 -0.37
C MET A 143 -0.61 -12.80 -0.92
N VAL A 144 -1.38 -13.59 -0.17
CA VAL A 144 -2.74 -13.99 -0.57
C VAL A 144 -3.68 -12.79 -0.64
N SER A 145 -3.58 -11.83 0.28
CA SER A 145 -4.37 -10.59 0.25
C SER A 145 -4.09 -9.76 -1.01
N ILE A 146 -2.82 -9.56 -1.35
CA ILE A 146 -2.41 -8.85 -2.59
C ILE A 146 -2.86 -9.64 -3.82
N ALA A 147 -2.65 -10.95 -3.83
CA ALA A 147 -3.05 -11.86 -4.89
C ALA A 147 -4.56 -11.79 -5.16
N ARG A 148 -5.38 -11.80 -4.10
CA ARG A 148 -6.83 -11.65 -4.17
C ARG A 148 -7.24 -10.31 -4.78
N ALA A 149 -6.62 -9.21 -4.35
CA ALA A 149 -6.88 -7.89 -4.92
C ALA A 149 -6.48 -7.82 -6.41
N LEU A 150 -5.38 -8.48 -6.80
CA LEU A 150 -4.92 -8.57 -8.19
C LEU A 150 -5.83 -9.43 -9.07
N ALA A 151 -6.47 -10.48 -8.51
CA ALA A 151 -7.39 -11.35 -9.24
C ALA A 151 -8.66 -10.64 -9.74
N LEU A 152 -9.01 -9.47 -9.19
CA LEU A 152 -10.02 -8.56 -9.75
C LEU A 152 -9.66 -8.08 -11.17
N GLY A 153 -8.37 -8.12 -11.56
CA GLY A 153 -7.87 -7.49 -12.77
C GLY A 153 -7.89 -5.96 -12.69
N PRO A 154 -7.38 -5.36 -11.60
CA PRO A 154 -7.51 -3.92 -11.39
C PRO A 154 -6.63 -3.15 -12.36
N LYS A 155 -7.04 -1.92 -12.70
CA LYS A 155 -6.18 -0.94 -13.36
C LYS A 155 -5.26 -0.25 -12.36
N LEU A 156 -5.74 -0.05 -11.13
CA LEU A 156 -5.01 0.50 -9.98
C LEU A 156 -5.11 -0.44 -8.78
N LEU A 157 -3.99 -0.80 -8.20
CA LEU A 157 -3.91 -1.57 -6.98
C LEU A 157 -3.49 -0.66 -5.82
N LEU A 158 -4.29 -0.64 -4.77
CA LEU A 158 -3.99 0.05 -3.51
C LEU A 158 -3.52 -0.97 -2.48
N LEU A 159 -2.34 -0.77 -1.91
CA LEU A 159 -1.74 -1.64 -0.90
C LEU A 159 -1.47 -0.86 0.38
N ASP A 160 -1.98 -1.37 1.49
CA ASP A 160 -1.80 -0.77 2.81
C ASP A 160 -0.80 -1.59 3.61
N GLU A 161 0.38 -1.03 3.87
CA GLU A 161 1.48 -1.62 4.64
C GLU A 161 1.81 -3.07 4.20
N PRO A 162 2.15 -3.29 2.92
CA PRO A 162 2.34 -4.65 2.40
C PRO A 162 3.53 -5.40 3.01
N THR A 163 4.47 -4.69 3.63
CA THR A 163 5.69 -5.27 4.21
C THR A 163 5.78 -5.15 5.74
N GLU A 164 4.83 -4.46 6.38
CA GLU A 164 4.85 -4.26 7.84
C GLU A 164 4.69 -5.58 8.60
N GLY A 165 5.48 -5.73 9.66
CA GLY A 165 5.44 -6.91 10.52
C GLY A 165 5.96 -8.20 9.90
N LEU A 166 6.53 -8.14 8.69
CA LEU A 166 7.08 -9.31 8.02
C LEU A 166 8.55 -9.53 8.39
N SER A 167 8.95 -10.79 8.40
CA SER A 167 10.36 -11.12 8.54
C SER A 167 11.16 -10.64 7.33
N PRO A 168 12.45 -10.26 7.51
CA PRO A 168 13.32 -9.83 6.41
C PRO A 168 13.45 -10.85 5.27
N VAL A 169 13.16 -12.12 5.54
CA VAL A 169 13.20 -13.20 4.52
C VAL A 169 12.01 -13.10 3.56
N ILE A 170 10.86 -12.59 4.01
CA ILE A 170 9.63 -12.51 3.20
C ILE A 170 9.54 -11.18 2.41
N VAL A 171 10.06 -10.10 2.96
CA VAL A 171 10.01 -8.77 2.31
C VAL A 171 10.50 -8.80 0.85
N PRO A 172 11.64 -9.47 0.51
CA PRO A 172 12.08 -9.57 -0.88
C PRO A 172 11.06 -10.23 -1.81
N ALA A 173 10.30 -11.22 -1.31
CA ALA A 173 9.27 -11.88 -2.12
C ALA A 173 8.09 -10.93 -2.44
N ILE A 174 7.71 -10.06 -1.51
CA ILE A 174 6.70 -9.01 -1.76
C ILE A 174 7.24 -8.01 -2.78
N ILE A 175 8.46 -7.51 -2.60
CA ILE A 175 9.09 -6.54 -3.53
C ILE A 175 9.20 -7.13 -4.95
N GLN A 176 9.61 -8.40 -5.07
CA GLN A 176 9.63 -9.09 -6.37
C GLN A 176 8.23 -9.22 -6.97
N GLY A 177 7.22 -9.50 -6.15
CA GLY A 177 5.82 -9.51 -6.58
C GLY A 177 5.38 -8.14 -7.12
N LEU A 178 5.77 -7.04 -6.47
CA LEU A 178 5.48 -5.68 -6.95
C LEU A 178 6.17 -5.38 -8.30
N ALA A 179 7.42 -5.81 -8.47
CA ALA A 179 8.13 -5.71 -9.75
C ALA A 179 7.37 -6.48 -10.85
N ASN A 180 6.91 -7.70 -10.56
CA ASN A 180 6.13 -8.50 -11.49
C ASN A 180 4.77 -7.83 -11.84
N ILE A 181 4.06 -7.27 -10.85
CA ILE A 181 2.80 -6.53 -11.06
C ILE A 181 3.02 -5.37 -12.04
N ARG A 182 4.11 -4.62 -11.89
CA ARG A 182 4.48 -3.52 -12.79
C ARG A 182 4.65 -3.98 -14.23
N THR A 183 5.28 -5.13 -14.47
CA THR A 183 5.48 -5.66 -15.84
C THR A 183 4.17 -5.97 -16.56
N PHE A 184 3.08 -6.20 -15.82
CA PHE A 184 1.74 -6.37 -16.38
C PHE A 184 0.98 -5.05 -16.64
N GLY A 185 1.62 -3.90 -16.41
CA GLY A 185 1.06 -2.57 -16.70
C GLY A 185 0.04 -2.06 -15.68
N HIS A 186 -0.08 -2.69 -14.52
CA HIS A 186 -0.92 -2.18 -13.44
C HIS A 186 -0.26 -0.96 -12.78
N ALA A 187 -1.08 0.06 -12.48
CA ALA A 187 -0.66 1.11 -11.56
C ALA A 187 -0.77 0.60 -10.12
N VAL A 188 0.18 0.98 -9.28
CA VAL A 188 0.19 0.58 -7.87
C VAL A 188 0.42 1.80 -6.98
N PHE A 189 -0.41 1.96 -5.96
CA PHE A 189 -0.24 2.98 -4.92
C PHE A 189 -0.12 2.29 -3.56
N ILE A 190 1.01 2.49 -2.91
CA ILE A 190 1.40 1.78 -1.70
C ILE A 190 1.54 2.77 -0.55
N ALA A 191 0.83 2.53 0.54
CA ALA A 191 1.11 3.15 1.83
C ALA A 191 2.14 2.31 2.58
N GLU A 192 3.23 2.94 3.06
CA GLU A 192 4.33 2.23 3.73
C GLU A 192 4.91 3.10 4.86
N SER A 193 5.25 2.48 5.99
CA SER A 193 5.86 3.18 7.12
C SER A 193 7.38 3.22 7.05
N ASN A 194 7.99 2.29 6.36
CA ASN A 194 9.44 2.18 6.25
C ASN A 194 9.93 2.57 4.85
N ILE A 195 10.68 3.67 4.76
CA ILE A 195 11.25 4.13 3.48
C ILE A 195 12.24 3.13 2.87
N HIS A 196 12.90 2.31 3.69
CA HIS A 196 13.84 1.30 3.19
C HIS A 196 13.15 0.15 2.43
N HIS A 197 11.83 0.08 2.50
CA HIS A 197 11.02 -0.85 1.71
C HIS A 197 10.57 -0.27 0.36
N VAL A 198 10.90 1.00 0.08
CA VAL A 198 10.68 1.62 -1.24
C VAL A 198 11.78 1.13 -2.17
N PRO A 199 11.47 0.36 -3.22
CA PRO A 199 12.48 -0.13 -4.14
C PRO A 199 12.96 0.97 -5.10
N ASP A 200 14.18 0.83 -5.61
CA ASP A 200 14.78 1.78 -6.55
C ASP A 200 13.98 1.93 -7.86
N PHE A 201 13.15 0.93 -8.19
CA PHE A 201 12.30 0.99 -9.37
C PHE A 201 10.94 1.68 -9.13
N ALA A 202 10.70 2.27 -7.96
CA ALA A 202 9.52 3.10 -7.73
C ALA A 202 9.60 4.40 -8.54
N ASP A 203 8.47 4.80 -9.14
CA ASP A 203 8.44 5.96 -10.04
C ASP A 203 8.29 7.27 -9.27
N ARG A 204 7.61 7.23 -8.11
CA ARG A 204 7.30 8.43 -7.33
C ARG A 204 7.11 8.10 -5.85
N LEU A 205 7.53 9.05 -5.03
CA LEU A 205 7.39 9.02 -3.59
C LEU A 205 6.68 10.28 -3.10
N TYR A 206 5.66 10.10 -2.29
CA TYR A 206 5.09 11.13 -1.42
C TYR A 206 5.43 10.81 0.03
N VAL A 207 5.83 11.82 0.79
CA VAL A 207 6.03 11.68 2.24
C VAL A 207 4.93 12.46 2.95
N ILE A 208 4.24 11.76 3.85
CA ILE A 208 3.16 12.33 4.66
C ILE A 208 3.56 12.42 6.13
N GLU A 209 3.36 13.58 6.73
CA GLU A 209 3.51 13.81 8.15
C GLU A 209 2.30 14.57 8.70
N ARG A 210 1.71 14.07 9.79
CA ARG A 210 0.57 14.72 10.49
C ARG A 210 -0.58 15.14 9.57
N GLY A 211 -0.84 14.34 8.54
CA GLY A 211 -1.92 14.59 7.58
C GLY A 211 -1.60 15.57 6.45
N GLU A 212 -0.34 15.94 6.26
CA GLU A 212 0.12 16.84 5.19
C GLU A 212 1.20 16.18 4.34
N ILE A 213 1.21 16.42 3.03
CA ILE A 213 2.31 16.00 2.15
C ILE A 213 3.45 17.00 2.31
N VAL A 214 4.59 16.50 2.78
CA VAL A 214 5.78 17.30 3.03
C VAL A 214 6.86 17.11 1.96
N PHE A 215 6.76 16.07 1.16
CA PHE A 215 7.63 15.81 0.02
C PHE A 215 6.85 15.12 -1.10
N ALA A 216 7.19 15.45 -2.34
CA ALA A 216 6.68 14.81 -3.55
C ALA A 216 7.78 14.82 -4.62
N GLY A 217 8.22 13.64 -5.07
CA GLY A 217 9.30 13.56 -6.06
C GLY A 217 9.74 12.13 -6.35
N ALA A 218 10.86 12.00 -7.05
CA ALA A 218 11.52 10.72 -7.26
C ALA A 218 12.15 10.21 -5.94
N PRO A 219 12.18 8.88 -5.71
CA PRO A 219 12.70 8.31 -4.46
C PRO A 219 14.15 8.73 -4.14
N GLU A 220 15.00 8.89 -5.15
CA GLU A 220 16.40 9.28 -4.98
C GLU A 220 16.56 10.69 -4.41
N LEU A 221 15.60 11.58 -4.68
CA LEU A 221 15.59 12.95 -4.14
C LEU A 221 15.17 12.98 -2.67
N ALA A 222 14.31 12.05 -2.26
CA ALA A 222 13.84 11.94 -0.88
C ALA A 222 15.00 11.66 0.09
N ALA A 223 15.95 10.82 -0.30
CA ALA A 223 17.12 10.49 0.52
C ALA A 223 18.02 11.72 0.83
N ARG A 224 17.92 12.79 0.03
CA ARG A 224 18.68 14.04 0.16
C ARG A 224 17.88 15.16 0.83
N ASP A 225 16.59 14.95 1.06
CA ASP A 225 15.72 15.97 1.66
C ASP A 225 15.79 15.91 3.20
N PRO A 226 16.21 17.02 3.87
CA PRO A 226 16.34 17.06 5.32
C PRO A 226 15.00 16.85 6.07
N ALA A 227 13.87 17.25 5.47
CA ALA A 227 12.56 17.05 6.07
C ALA A 227 12.20 15.56 6.05
N VAL A 228 12.48 14.87 4.94
CA VAL A 228 12.30 13.44 4.80
C VAL A 228 13.18 12.69 5.80
N ALA A 229 14.47 13.04 5.89
CA ALA A 229 15.41 12.39 6.81
C ALA A 229 14.94 12.44 8.27
N ARG A 230 14.36 13.56 8.72
CA ARG A 230 13.79 13.69 10.08
C ARG A 230 12.57 12.81 10.31
N ILE A 231 11.72 12.63 9.29
CA ILE A 231 10.48 11.87 9.40
C ILE A 231 10.76 10.37 9.38
N VAL A 232 11.64 9.94 8.50
CA VAL A 232 11.88 8.54 8.19
C VAL A 232 13.10 7.97 8.92
N GLY A 233 14.08 8.84 9.25
CA GLY A 233 15.35 8.45 9.88
C GLY A 233 15.27 8.14 11.37
N GLY A 234 14.12 8.26 12.04
CA GLY A 234 14.01 8.11 13.50
C GLY A 234 15.06 8.97 14.22
N THR A 235 14.69 9.81 15.16
CA THR A 235 15.69 10.49 16.03
C THR A 235 16.69 9.47 16.53
N ALA A 236 17.98 9.62 16.19
CA ALA A 236 19.04 8.97 16.92
C ALA A 236 18.79 9.20 18.42
N PRO A 237 18.82 8.19 19.28
CA PRO A 237 18.72 8.41 20.71
C PRO A 237 19.80 9.43 21.08
N GLY A 238 19.38 10.52 21.73
CA GLY A 238 20.26 11.60 22.11
C GLY A 238 21.52 11.07 22.76
N GLY A 239 22.66 11.36 22.16
CA GLY A 239 23.95 11.14 22.77
C GLY A 239 24.02 11.97 24.04
N SER A 240 23.77 11.36 25.19
CA SER A 240 24.24 11.86 26.45
C SER A 240 25.76 11.81 26.39
N GLY A 241 26.37 12.97 26.23
CA GLY A 241 27.82 13.12 26.43
C GLY A 241 28.20 12.72 27.84
N ALA A 242 28.57 11.45 28.02
CA ALA A 242 29.34 11.03 29.17
C ALA A 242 30.78 11.52 28.91
N ALA A 243 31.15 12.59 29.57
CA ALA A 243 32.56 12.99 29.71
C ALA A 243 33.32 11.81 30.30
N ILE A 244 34.29 11.29 29.55
CA ILE A 244 35.25 10.30 30.03
C ILE A 244 36.24 11.10 30.91
N GLU A 245 36.09 11.02 32.26
CA GLU A 245 37.13 11.46 33.20
C GLU A 245 38.38 10.60 32.99
N ALA A 246 39.50 11.27 32.76
CA ALA A 246 40.82 10.66 32.71
C ALA A 246 41.23 10.17 34.11
N PRO A 247 41.88 8.99 34.27
CA PRO A 247 42.34 8.51 35.55
C PRO A 247 43.52 9.34 36.05
N PRO A 248 43.67 9.52 37.39
CA PRO A 248 44.79 10.30 37.94
C PRO A 248 46.11 9.54 37.76
N ALA A 249 47.14 10.35 37.43
CA ALA A 249 48.52 9.86 37.36
C ALA A 249 49.06 9.56 38.77
N VAL A 250 49.70 8.38 38.92
CA VAL A 250 50.63 8.02 39.98
C VAL A 250 51.98 7.75 39.37
#